data_4d27e725dd3fe6bdbf21747665b0dea5
#
_entry.id   4d27e725dd3fe6bdbf21747665b0dea5
#
_cell.length_a   1.000
_cell.length_b   1.000
_cell.length_c   1.000
_cell.angle_alpha   90.00
_cell.angle_beta   90.00
_cell.angle_gamma   90.00
#
_symmetry.space_group_name_H-M   'P 1'
#
loop_
_entity.id
_entity.type
_entity.pdbx_description
1 polymer ?
#
loop_
_entity_poly.entity_id
_entity_poly.type
_entity_poly.pdbx_seq_one_letter_code
_entity_poly.pdbx_strand_id
1 'polypeptide(L)'
;DPALDLYGEDIKPPYKLAFLERYRAAQIARNRKITAWVKHKLQELADKGRENEEFAFVTHGTMADPRWLDPAVDPNDRKPGWCYLGEPRIVNNGPVGLARFSTLRSWLSQWSYDDANADGPKSLAHVTKPVLVVGNSADDACTPSHTQALFKSVAHDNREMLEIKGATHYYLGQPELAAKSAALACDWMQRQSLIDEADRIGG
;
A
#
# COMPACT_ATOMS: atom_id res chain seq x y z
N ASP A 1 -16.55 -16.72 4.55
CA ASP A 1 -16.05 -18.08 4.77
C ASP A 1 -15.25 -18.07 6.09
N PRO A 2 -15.76 -18.71 7.17
CA PRO A 2 -15.04 -18.78 8.44
C PRO A 2 -13.63 -19.36 8.31
N ALA A 3 -13.39 -20.26 7.36
CA ALA A 3 -12.08 -20.84 7.08
C ALA A 3 -11.08 -19.84 6.44
N LEU A 4 -11.50 -18.59 6.20
CA LEU A 4 -10.68 -17.49 5.67
C LEU A 4 -10.80 -16.22 6.52
N ASP A 5 -11.35 -16.32 7.72
CA ASP A 5 -11.45 -15.19 8.64
C ASP A 5 -10.15 -15.06 9.46
N LEU A 6 -9.30 -14.09 9.08
CA LEU A 6 -8.02 -13.82 9.78
C LEU A 6 -8.21 -13.43 11.25
N TYR A 7 -9.40 -12.97 11.64
CA TYR A 7 -9.70 -12.50 12.99
C TYR A 7 -10.59 -13.50 13.75
N GLY A 8 -10.89 -14.65 13.13
CA GLY A 8 -11.62 -15.76 13.74
C GLY A 8 -10.78 -16.49 14.79
N GLU A 9 -11.46 -17.28 15.61
CA GLU A 9 -10.79 -18.04 16.69
C GLU A 9 -10.00 -19.24 16.16
N ASP A 10 -10.40 -19.79 15.01
CA ASP A 10 -9.88 -21.05 14.47
C ASP A 10 -8.59 -20.87 13.65
N ILE A 11 -8.31 -19.65 13.19
CA ILE A 11 -7.17 -19.37 12.30
C ILE A 11 -6.19 -18.44 12.97
N LYS A 12 -5.06 -18.98 13.38
CA LYS A 12 -3.99 -18.25 14.08
C LYS A 12 -2.64 -18.44 13.40
N PRO A 13 -1.76 -17.43 13.49
CA PRO A 13 -0.37 -17.59 13.02
C PRO A 13 0.37 -18.69 13.83
N PRO A 14 1.41 -19.31 13.27
CA PRO A 14 1.94 -19.05 11.93
C PRO A 14 1.06 -19.64 10.82
N TYR A 15 0.86 -18.86 9.74
CA TYR A 15 0.01 -19.28 8.63
C TYR A 15 0.75 -20.22 7.68
N LYS A 16 0.08 -21.31 7.29
CA LYS A 16 0.58 -22.22 6.24
C LYS A 16 0.49 -21.56 4.86
N LEU A 17 1.43 -21.87 3.97
CA LEU A 17 1.45 -21.33 2.61
C LEU A 17 0.13 -21.56 1.87
N ALA A 18 -0.41 -22.76 1.92
CA ALA A 18 -1.70 -23.09 1.30
C ALA A 18 -2.89 -22.25 1.80
N PHE A 19 -2.85 -21.84 3.07
CA PHE A 19 -3.83 -20.88 3.60
C PHE A 19 -3.63 -19.49 3.00
N LEU A 20 -2.38 -19.00 2.97
CA LEU A 20 -2.06 -17.68 2.41
C LEU A 20 -2.45 -17.57 0.93
N GLU A 21 -2.20 -18.61 0.15
CA GLU A 21 -2.59 -18.65 -1.27
C GLU A 21 -4.11 -18.61 -1.44
N ARG A 22 -4.86 -19.43 -0.70
CA ARG A 22 -6.32 -19.41 -0.70
C ARG A 22 -6.89 -18.07 -0.26
N TYR A 23 -6.34 -17.51 0.81
CA TYR A 23 -6.76 -16.22 1.34
C TYR A 23 -6.57 -15.10 0.31
N ARG A 24 -5.39 -15.01 -0.30
CA ARG A 24 -5.08 -14.03 -1.34
C ARG A 24 -5.99 -14.18 -2.56
N ALA A 25 -6.20 -15.40 -3.03
CA ALA A 25 -7.11 -15.70 -4.15
C ALA A 25 -8.54 -15.23 -3.85
N ALA A 26 -9.04 -15.48 -2.63
CA ALA A 26 -10.36 -15.04 -2.21
C ALA A 26 -10.48 -13.50 -2.13
N GLN A 27 -9.43 -12.81 -1.65
CA GLN A 27 -9.41 -11.34 -1.61
C GLN A 27 -9.40 -10.75 -3.04
N ILE A 28 -8.63 -11.31 -3.96
CA ILE A 28 -8.61 -10.88 -5.36
C ILE A 28 -9.98 -11.10 -6.00
N ALA A 29 -10.59 -12.28 -5.82
CA ALA A 29 -11.91 -12.59 -6.35
C ALA A 29 -12.99 -11.63 -5.82
N ARG A 30 -12.93 -11.30 -4.52
CA ARG A 30 -13.82 -10.31 -3.90
C ARG A 30 -13.62 -8.92 -4.51
N ASN A 31 -12.38 -8.46 -4.68
CA ASN A 31 -12.06 -7.18 -5.30
C ASN A 31 -12.61 -7.10 -6.73
N ARG A 32 -12.38 -8.14 -7.54
CA ARG A 32 -12.92 -8.25 -8.91
C ARG A 32 -14.44 -8.20 -8.96
N LYS A 33 -15.13 -8.82 -7.99
CA LYS A 33 -16.59 -8.75 -7.89
C LYS A 33 -17.08 -7.32 -7.63
N ILE A 34 -16.43 -6.59 -6.73
CA ILE A 34 -16.74 -5.18 -6.48
C ILE A 34 -16.47 -4.34 -7.73
N THR A 35 -15.33 -4.54 -8.38
CA THR A 35 -14.94 -3.86 -9.61
C THR A 35 -15.95 -4.09 -10.74
N ALA A 36 -16.41 -5.31 -10.92
CA ALA A 36 -17.45 -5.62 -11.93
C ALA A 36 -18.76 -4.87 -11.64
N TRP A 37 -19.18 -4.81 -10.36
CA TRP A 37 -20.34 -4.02 -9.96
C TRP A 37 -20.13 -2.51 -10.22
N VAL A 38 -18.95 -1.97 -9.90
CA VAL A 38 -18.60 -0.57 -10.17
C VAL A 38 -18.71 -0.24 -11.67
N LYS A 39 -18.12 -1.09 -12.53
CA LYS A 39 -18.19 -0.91 -13.99
C LYS A 39 -19.63 -0.97 -14.50
N HIS A 40 -20.44 -1.89 -13.97
CA HIS A 40 -21.85 -1.95 -14.31
C HIS A 40 -22.61 -0.68 -13.92
N LYS A 41 -22.35 -0.12 -12.73
CA LYS A 41 -22.98 1.14 -12.29
C LYS A 41 -22.56 2.34 -13.12
N LEU A 42 -21.32 2.43 -13.54
CA LEU A 42 -20.86 3.47 -14.48
C LEU A 42 -21.56 3.35 -15.83
N GLN A 43 -21.77 2.13 -16.34
CA GLN A 43 -22.51 1.92 -17.57
C GLN A 43 -23.99 2.31 -17.43
N GLU A 44 -24.65 1.95 -16.32
CA GLU A 44 -26.04 2.38 -16.05
C GLU A 44 -26.20 3.91 -16.02
N LEU A 45 -25.20 4.63 -15.48
CA LEU A 45 -25.19 6.09 -15.50
C LEU A 45 -25.03 6.63 -16.92
N ALA A 46 -24.12 6.08 -17.70
CA ALA A 46 -23.89 6.47 -19.09
C ALA A 46 -25.14 6.23 -19.96
N ASP A 47 -25.79 5.09 -19.83
CA ASP A 47 -27.00 4.72 -20.54
C ASP A 47 -28.18 5.70 -20.26
N LYS A 48 -28.12 6.40 -19.13
CA LYS A 48 -29.10 7.43 -18.72
C LYS A 48 -28.65 8.86 -19.06
N GLY A 49 -27.56 9.07 -19.78
CA GLY A 49 -26.97 10.38 -20.06
C GLY A 49 -26.42 11.09 -18.82
N ARG A 50 -26.00 10.34 -17.82
CA ARG A 50 -25.49 10.80 -16.51
C ARG A 50 -24.02 10.41 -16.29
N GLU A 51 -23.25 10.28 -17.36
CA GLU A 51 -21.87 9.83 -17.35
C GLU A 51 -20.92 10.71 -16.50
N ASN A 52 -21.27 11.97 -16.28
CA ASN A 52 -20.52 12.92 -15.46
C ASN A 52 -20.88 12.87 -13.96
N GLU A 53 -21.87 12.07 -13.58
CA GLU A 53 -22.28 11.95 -12.20
C GLU A 53 -21.40 10.95 -11.43
N GLU A 54 -21.21 11.23 -10.15
CA GLU A 54 -20.53 10.34 -9.20
C GLU A 54 -21.54 9.61 -8.32
N PHE A 55 -21.20 8.39 -7.96
CA PHE A 55 -21.95 7.56 -7.05
C PHE A 55 -20.98 7.03 -5.97
N ALA A 56 -21.27 7.32 -4.71
CA ALA A 56 -20.46 6.86 -3.59
C ALA A 56 -20.99 5.56 -3.01
N PHE A 57 -20.10 4.72 -2.52
CA PHE A 57 -20.43 3.47 -1.83
C PHE A 57 -19.44 3.16 -0.70
N VAL A 58 -19.84 2.27 0.19
CA VAL A 58 -19.06 1.84 1.33
C VAL A 58 -18.64 0.39 1.16
N THR A 59 -17.35 0.11 1.39
CA THR A 59 -16.78 -1.23 1.37
C THR A 59 -16.24 -1.56 2.76
N HIS A 60 -16.58 -2.73 3.31
CA HIS A 60 -16.05 -3.22 4.59
C HIS A 60 -14.92 -4.22 4.38
N GLY A 61 -14.08 -4.44 5.39
CA GLY A 61 -13.09 -5.49 5.40
C GLY A 61 -11.96 -5.30 4.36
N THR A 62 -11.48 -4.07 4.19
CA THR A 62 -10.42 -3.74 3.22
C THR A 62 -9.00 -3.81 3.80
N MET A 63 -8.87 -3.99 5.11
CA MET A 63 -7.61 -3.91 5.86
C MET A 63 -7.25 -5.24 6.55
N ALA A 64 -7.49 -6.37 5.90
CA ALA A 64 -7.21 -7.69 6.44
C ALA A 64 -6.00 -8.32 5.73
N ASP A 65 -4.79 -8.05 6.23
CA ASP A 65 -3.53 -8.58 5.68
C ASP A 65 -2.87 -9.55 6.66
N PRO A 66 -2.55 -10.79 6.25
CA PRO A 66 -1.85 -11.77 7.07
C PRO A 66 -0.52 -11.27 7.64
N ARG A 67 0.18 -10.37 6.95
CA ARG A 67 1.46 -9.80 7.39
C ARG A 67 1.37 -9.04 8.73
N TRP A 68 0.22 -8.47 9.05
CA TRP A 68 0.05 -7.76 10.33
C TRP A 68 -0.07 -8.69 11.53
N LEU A 69 -0.49 -9.93 11.31
CA LEU A 69 -0.72 -10.91 12.36
C LEU A 69 0.43 -11.94 12.45
N ASP A 70 1.05 -12.25 11.31
CA ASP A 70 2.15 -13.22 11.23
C ASP A 70 3.47 -12.53 10.84
N PRO A 71 4.41 -12.39 11.78
CA PRO A 71 5.70 -11.77 11.50
C PRO A 71 6.58 -12.59 10.54
N ALA A 72 6.29 -13.88 10.33
CA ALA A 72 7.00 -14.72 9.37
C ALA A 72 6.60 -14.45 7.91
N VAL A 73 5.46 -13.79 7.70
CA VAL A 73 5.02 -13.39 6.35
C VAL A 73 5.67 -12.06 5.97
N ASP A 74 6.63 -12.08 5.06
CA ASP A 74 7.43 -10.93 4.63
C ASP A 74 8.12 -10.23 5.82
N PRO A 75 9.08 -10.89 6.48
CA PRO A 75 9.62 -10.49 7.79
C PRO A 75 10.40 -9.18 7.73
N ASN A 76 10.20 -8.35 8.75
CA ASN A 76 10.95 -7.14 9.04
C ASN A 76 10.83 -6.80 10.55
N ASP A 77 11.23 -5.60 10.96
CA ASP A 77 11.20 -5.17 12.37
C ASP A 77 9.81 -4.67 12.84
N ARG A 78 8.73 -4.78 12.04
CA ARG A 78 7.39 -4.31 12.41
C ARG A 78 6.86 -5.00 13.66
N LYS A 79 6.02 -4.29 14.42
CA LYS A 79 5.32 -4.84 15.57
C LYS A 79 4.19 -5.79 15.11
N PRO A 80 4.24 -7.08 15.47
CA PRO A 80 3.14 -8.00 15.17
C PRO A 80 1.81 -7.56 15.80
N GLY A 81 0.69 -7.85 15.14
CA GLY A 81 -0.65 -7.48 15.63
C GLY A 81 -0.95 -5.98 15.55
N TRP A 82 -0.17 -5.24 14.77
CA TRP A 82 -0.34 -3.81 14.53
C TRP A 82 -0.23 -3.49 13.05
N CYS A 83 -0.93 -2.46 12.59
CA CYS A 83 -0.76 -1.88 11.28
C CYS A 83 -0.68 -0.35 11.40
N TYR A 84 -0.28 0.32 10.33
CA TYR A 84 -0.06 1.78 10.28
C TYR A 84 -1.29 2.63 10.66
N LEU A 85 -2.48 2.03 10.78
CA LEU A 85 -3.71 2.68 11.26
C LEU A 85 -4.15 2.19 12.66
N GLY A 86 -3.41 1.28 13.29
CA GLY A 86 -3.71 0.74 14.60
C GLY A 86 -3.90 -0.77 14.66
N GLU A 87 -4.73 -1.27 15.57
CA GLU A 87 -5.04 -2.69 15.66
C GLU A 87 -5.78 -3.18 14.41
N PRO A 88 -5.28 -4.19 13.68
CA PRO A 88 -5.81 -4.60 12.38
C PRO A 88 -7.29 -4.99 12.39
N ARG A 89 -7.76 -5.70 13.44
CA ARG A 89 -9.16 -6.10 13.57
C ARG A 89 -10.10 -4.89 13.68
N ILE A 90 -9.71 -3.91 14.50
CA ILE A 90 -10.48 -2.68 14.70
C ILE A 90 -10.50 -1.87 13.42
N VAL A 91 -9.35 -1.68 12.79
CA VAL A 91 -9.22 -0.91 11.55
C VAL A 91 -10.01 -1.56 10.41
N ASN A 92 -9.97 -2.90 10.31
CA ASN A 92 -10.71 -3.62 9.27
C ASN A 92 -12.23 -3.47 9.39
N ASN A 93 -12.75 -3.41 10.61
CA ASN A 93 -14.19 -3.35 10.87
C ASN A 93 -14.70 -1.93 11.22
N GLY A 94 -13.80 -1.04 11.63
CA GLY A 94 -14.12 0.33 12.05
C GLY A 94 -14.56 1.24 10.90
N PRO A 95 -14.96 2.48 11.19
CA PRO A 95 -15.33 3.48 10.18
C PRO A 95 -14.12 4.05 9.43
N VAL A 96 -12.93 3.87 9.97
CA VAL A 96 -11.65 4.28 9.36
C VAL A 96 -11.09 3.10 8.57
N GLY A 97 -10.48 3.37 7.45
CA GLY A 97 -9.82 2.36 6.63
C GLY A 97 -9.79 2.78 5.17
N LEU A 98 -8.72 2.39 4.48
CA LEU A 98 -8.55 2.67 3.06
C LEU A 98 -9.64 1.97 2.25
N ALA A 99 -10.10 2.63 1.20
CA ALA A 99 -11.20 2.18 0.33
C ALA A 99 -12.56 1.98 1.04
N ARG A 100 -12.70 2.35 2.30
CA ARG A 100 -13.97 2.23 3.03
C ARG A 100 -15.09 3.03 2.36
N PHE A 101 -14.82 4.27 2.07
CA PHE A 101 -15.71 5.16 1.34
C PHE A 101 -15.05 5.49 0.00
N SER A 102 -15.68 5.11 -1.10
CA SER A 102 -15.16 5.32 -2.45
C SER A 102 -16.26 5.82 -3.38
N THR A 103 -15.88 6.62 -4.37
CA THR A 103 -16.72 6.83 -5.55
C THR A 103 -16.43 5.74 -6.59
N LEU A 104 -17.29 5.58 -7.58
CA LEU A 104 -17.09 4.55 -8.61
C LEU A 104 -15.74 4.71 -9.32
N ARG A 105 -15.41 5.95 -9.72
CA ARG A 105 -14.15 6.22 -10.43
C ARG A 105 -12.92 6.14 -9.53
N SER A 106 -13.03 6.57 -8.27
CA SER A 106 -11.92 6.43 -7.32
C SER A 106 -11.61 4.97 -7.01
N TRP A 107 -12.64 4.11 -6.95
CA TRP A 107 -12.42 2.66 -6.83
C TRP A 107 -11.61 2.11 -7.99
N LEU A 108 -12.01 2.40 -9.24
CA LEU A 108 -11.27 1.93 -10.42
C LEU A 108 -9.83 2.44 -10.45
N SER A 109 -9.66 3.73 -10.15
CA SER A 109 -8.35 4.38 -10.22
C SER A 109 -7.36 3.94 -9.15
N GLN A 110 -7.83 3.57 -7.94
CA GLN A 110 -6.96 3.36 -6.78
C GLN A 110 -7.04 1.97 -6.17
N TRP A 111 -8.20 1.31 -6.21
CA TRP A 111 -8.48 0.12 -5.43
C TRP A 111 -8.82 -1.14 -6.23
N SER A 112 -9.18 -1.00 -7.50
CA SER A 112 -9.37 -2.15 -8.38
C SER A 112 -8.07 -2.92 -8.54
N TYR A 113 -8.13 -4.24 -8.37
CA TYR A 113 -6.94 -5.10 -8.51
C TYR A 113 -6.35 -5.07 -9.92
N ASP A 114 -7.23 -5.03 -10.93
CA ASP A 114 -6.80 -5.13 -12.33
C ASP A 114 -6.71 -3.76 -13.04
N ASP A 115 -7.48 -2.75 -12.59
CA ASP A 115 -7.64 -1.47 -13.32
C ASP A 115 -6.93 -0.29 -12.62
N ALA A 116 -6.42 -0.47 -11.38
CA ALA A 116 -5.86 0.66 -10.64
C ALA A 116 -4.64 1.27 -11.33
N ASN A 117 -4.62 2.60 -11.35
CA ASN A 117 -3.45 3.37 -11.74
C ASN A 117 -2.42 3.49 -10.60
N ALA A 118 -2.86 3.22 -9.36
CA ALA A 118 -2.02 3.21 -8.17
C ALA A 118 -1.22 1.89 -8.05
N ASP A 119 -0.47 1.56 -9.11
CA ASP A 119 0.42 0.42 -9.20
C ASP A 119 1.86 0.93 -9.35
N GLY A 120 2.58 0.96 -8.24
CA GLY A 120 3.94 1.47 -8.17
C GLY A 120 4.91 0.76 -9.12
N PRO A 121 4.99 -0.58 -9.12
CA PRO A 121 5.83 -1.32 -10.07
C PRO A 121 5.53 -1.02 -11.52
N LYS A 122 4.25 -1.03 -11.91
CA LYS A 122 3.83 -0.73 -13.27
C LYS A 122 4.18 0.70 -13.68
N SER A 123 3.98 1.67 -12.78
CA SER A 123 4.28 3.07 -13.04
C SER A 123 5.79 3.33 -13.12
N LEU A 124 6.58 2.76 -12.20
CA LEU A 124 8.02 2.93 -12.16
C LEU A 124 8.74 2.33 -13.38
N ALA A 125 8.18 1.31 -14.02
CA ALA A 125 8.72 0.76 -15.27
C ALA A 125 8.80 1.79 -16.43
N HIS A 126 8.03 2.88 -16.34
CA HIS A 126 7.98 3.95 -17.34
C HIS A 126 8.69 5.24 -16.90
N VAL A 127 9.20 5.29 -15.67
CA VAL A 127 9.96 6.47 -15.17
C VAL A 127 11.34 6.47 -15.81
N THR A 128 11.75 7.62 -16.36
CA THR A 128 13.06 7.83 -16.99
C THR A 128 13.99 8.75 -16.18
N LYS A 129 13.52 9.28 -15.09
CA LYS A 129 14.27 10.14 -14.18
C LYS A 129 14.93 9.31 -13.08
N PRO A 130 15.98 9.82 -12.42
CA PRO A 130 16.58 9.16 -11.27
C PRO A 130 15.53 8.73 -10.24
N VAL A 131 15.67 7.56 -9.66
CA VAL A 131 14.72 7.01 -8.67
C VAL A 131 15.46 6.64 -7.38
N LEU A 132 14.99 7.20 -6.26
CA LEU A 132 15.34 6.75 -4.93
C LEU A 132 14.17 5.98 -4.32
N VAL A 133 14.41 4.76 -3.87
CA VAL A 133 13.45 3.97 -3.08
C VAL A 133 13.94 3.93 -1.64
N VAL A 134 13.16 4.48 -0.72
CA VAL A 134 13.47 4.44 0.72
C VAL A 134 12.58 3.42 1.40
N GLY A 135 13.18 2.39 1.99
CA GLY A 135 12.51 1.39 2.82
C GLY A 135 12.69 1.71 4.30
N ASN A 136 11.66 1.47 5.08
CA ASN A 136 11.71 1.56 6.54
C ASN A 136 11.68 0.15 7.13
N SER A 137 12.68 -0.23 7.96
CA SER A 137 12.79 -1.63 8.39
C SER A 137 11.70 -2.08 9.35
N ALA A 138 10.98 -1.15 10.00
CA ALA A 138 9.82 -1.46 10.84
C ALA A 138 8.50 -1.04 10.19
N ASP A 139 8.47 -0.89 8.85
CA ASP A 139 7.27 -0.53 8.10
C ASP A 139 6.24 -1.67 8.16
N ASP A 140 5.03 -1.33 8.56
CA ASP A 140 3.89 -2.22 8.69
C ASP A 140 2.86 -2.04 7.56
N ALA A 141 3.13 -1.14 6.60
CA ALA A 141 2.35 -0.97 5.37
C ALA A 141 3.14 -1.42 4.13
N CYS A 142 4.36 -0.89 3.95
CA CYS A 142 5.25 -1.20 2.83
C CYS A 142 6.36 -2.15 3.28
N THR A 143 6.03 -3.42 3.42
CA THR A 143 6.95 -4.49 3.84
C THR A 143 8.04 -4.76 2.79
N PRO A 144 9.13 -5.47 3.11
CA PRO A 144 10.31 -5.60 2.24
C PRO A 144 10.02 -6.06 0.82
N SER A 145 9.05 -6.96 0.60
CA SER A 145 8.68 -7.39 -0.76
C SER A 145 8.14 -6.26 -1.62
N HIS A 146 7.41 -5.29 -1.04
CA HIS A 146 6.92 -4.11 -1.75
C HIS A 146 8.07 -3.19 -2.18
N THR A 147 8.97 -2.85 -1.24
CA THR A 147 10.13 -2.00 -1.50
C THR A 147 11.02 -2.62 -2.58
N GLN A 148 11.26 -3.93 -2.49
CA GLN A 148 12.03 -4.68 -3.50
C GLN A 148 11.34 -4.70 -4.87
N ALA A 149 10.01 -4.87 -4.91
CA ALA A 149 9.26 -4.85 -6.16
C ALA A 149 9.34 -3.47 -6.83
N LEU A 150 9.19 -2.39 -6.07
CA LEU A 150 9.36 -1.03 -6.57
C LEU A 150 10.76 -0.81 -7.16
N PHE A 151 11.80 -1.14 -6.40
CA PHE A 151 13.18 -0.98 -6.86
C PHE A 151 13.49 -1.77 -8.13
N LYS A 152 13.05 -3.03 -8.19
CA LYS A 152 13.29 -3.91 -9.34
C LYS A 152 12.54 -3.48 -10.60
N SER A 153 11.42 -2.78 -10.47
CA SER A 153 10.60 -2.34 -11.61
C SER A 153 11.12 -1.11 -12.33
N VAL A 154 12.06 -0.36 -11.73
CA VAL A 154 12.73 0.75 -12.42
C VAL A 154 13.58 0.19 -13.56
N ALA A 155 13.29 0.63 -14.81
CA ALA A 155 13.85 0.03 -16.02
C ALA A 155 15.30 0.48 -16.36
N HIS A 156 15.89 1.38 -15.57
CA HIS A 156 17.24 1.93 -15.80
C HIS A 156 18.13 1.82 -14.57
N ASP A 157 19.45 2.01 -14.74
CA ASP A 157 20.44 1.84 -13.67
C ASP A 157 20.56 3.05 -12.74
N ASN A 158 20.06 4.24 -13.12
CA ASN A 158 20.04 5.42 -12.26
C ASN A 158 18.96 5.30 -11.20
N ARG A 159 19.13 4.32 -10.33
CA ARG A 159 18.25 3.98 -9.21
C ARG A 159 19.07 3.62 -7.98
N GLU A 160 18.60 4.05 -6.82
CA GLU A 160 19.22 3.76 -5.53
C GLU A 160 18.15 3.27 -4.55
N MET A 161 18.53 2.37 -3.65
CA MET A 161 17.66 1.92 -2.56
C MET A 161 18.37 2.13 -1.23
N LEU A 162 17.70 2.77 -0.28
CA LEU A 162 18.16 3.00 1.08
C LEU A 162 17.20 2.36 2.08
N GLU A 163 17.73 1.93 3.23
CA GLU A 163 16.93 1.45 4.34
C GLU A 163 17.15 2.32 5.59
N ILE A 164 16.05 2.71 6.25
CA ILE A 164 16.08 3.41 7.53
C ILE A 164 15.71 2.43 8.62
N LYS A 165 16.72 1.99 9.35
CA LYS A 165 16.59 0.99 10.41
C LYS A 165 15.69 1.49 11.54
N GLY A 166 14.70 0.69 11.95
CA GLY A 166 13.76 0.98 13.03
C GLY A 166 12.66 1.97 12.69
N ALA A 167 12.66 2.56 11.50
CA ALA A 167 11.61 3.49 11.09
C ALA A 167 10.30 2.76 10.80
N THR A 168 9.19 3.32 11.29
CA THR A 168 7.82 2.89 10.97
C THR A 168 7.28 3.63 9.75
N HIS A 169 6.10 3.24 9.26
CA HIS A 169 5.50 3.81 8.05
C HIS A 169 5.37 5.35 8.10
N TYR A 170 4.87 5.88 9.19
CA TYR A 170 4.65 7.33 9.37
C TYR A 170 5.66 8.03 10.25
N TYR A 171 6.72 7.36 10.70
CA TYR A 171 7.68 7.90 11.67
C TYR A 171 7.00 8.43 12.95
N LEU A 172 5.85 7.88 13.33
CA LEU A 172 5.10 8.33 14.49
C LEU A 172 5.92 8.16 15.78
N GLY A 173 6.17 9.27 16.47
CA GLY A 173 7.05 9.28 17.65
C GLY A 173 8.54 9.11 17.35
N GLN A 174 8.97 9.24 16.09
CA GLN A 174 10.35 9.03 15.63
C GLN A 174 10.91 10.25 14.87
N PRO A 175 10.93 11.44 15.47
CA PRO A 175 11.33 12.69 14.77
C PRO A 175 12.78 12.62 14.25
N GLU A 176 13.68 11.93 14.96
CA GLU A 176 15.08 11.78 14.54
C GLU A 176 15.21 10.90 13.28
N LEU A 177 14.41 9.83 13.18
CA LEU A 177 14.38 8.98 11.99
C LEU A 177 13.73 9.68 10.80
N ALA A 178 12.70 10.50 11.05
CA ALA A 178 12.10 11.36 10.02
C ALA A 178 13.12 12.36 9.48
N ALA A 179 13.83 13.06 10.37
CA ALA A 179 14.90 14.00 9.99
C ALA A 179 16.04 13.29 9.22
N LYS A 180 16.45 12.10 9.66
CA LYS A 180 17.43 11.29 8.94
C LYS A 180 16.95 10.91 7.54
N SER A 181 15.69 10.52 7.40
CA SER A 181 15.09 10.20 6.10
C SER A 181 15.14 11.41 5.16
N ALA A 182 14.73 12.58 5.65
CA ALA A 182 14.77 13.81 4.89
C ALA A 182 16.20 14.17 4.47
N ALA A 183 17.17 14.10 5.38
CA ALA A 183 18.57 14.37 5.07
C ALA A 183 19.13 13.46 3.98
N LEU A 184 18.87 12.15 4.07
CA LEU A 184 19.29 11.16 3.06
C LEU A 184 18.65 11.46 1.68
N ALA A 185 17.37 11.83 1.65
CA ALA A 185 16.70 12.24 0.41
C ALA A 185 17.30 13.51 -0.19
N CYS A 186 17.59 14.53 0.63
CA CYS A 186 18.26 15.75 0.18
C CYS A 186 19.66 15.48 -0.35
N ASP A 187 20.46 14.70 0.35
CA ASP A 187 21.81 14.32 -0.11
C ASP A 187 21.77 13.56 -1.44
N TRP A 188 20.79 12.67 -1.61
CA TRP A 188 20.58 11.98 -2.87
C TRP A 188 20.19 12.95 -4.00
N MET A 189 19.24 13.86 -3.76
CA MET A 189 18.81 14.86 -4.75
C MET A 189 19.96 15.75 -5.19
N GLN A 190 20.86 16.16 -4.26
CA GLN A 190 22.07 16.92 -4.59
C GLN A 190 23.02 16.11 -5.49
N ARG A 191 23.30 14.84 -5.15
CA ARG A 191 24.13 13.96 -5.98
C ARG A 191 23.58 13.77 -7.40
N GLN A 192 22.26 13.87 -7.56
CA GLN A 192 21.56 13.79 -8.84
C GLN A 192 21.41 15.18 -9.53
N SER A 193 21.96 16.26 -8.95
CA SER A 193 21.81 17.64 -9.45
C SER A 193 20.34 18.07 -9.64
N LEU A 194 19.47 17.60 -8.75
CA LEU A 194 18.03 17.95 -8.74
C LEU A 194 17.73 19.16 -7.86
N ILE A 195 18.60 19.47 -6.91
CA ILE A 195 18.55 20.66 -6.05
C ILE A 195 19.96 21.22 -5.87
N ASP A 196 20.07 22.54 -5.66
CA ASP A 196 21.31 23.22 -5.37
C ASP A 196 21.65 23.18 -3.87
N GLU A 197 22.94 23.41 -3.53
CA GLU A 197 23.40 23.42 -2.13
C GLU A 197 22.74 24.55 -1.32
N ALA A 198 22.35 25.65 -1.99
CA ALA A 198 21.68 26.81 -1.39
C ALA A 198 20.24 26.49 -0.89
N ASP A 199 19.56 25.52 -1.49
CA ASP A 199 18.18 25.13 -1.14
C ASP A 199 18.10 24.45 0.25
N ARG A 200 19.22 24.04 0.82
CA ARG A 200 19.32 23.38 2.14
C ARG A 200 19.12 24.31 3.33
N ILE A 201 19.24 25.63 3.16
CA ILE A 201 19.36 26.61 4.25
C ILE A 201 18.05 27.37 4.50
N GLY A 202 17.00 27.13 3.72
CA GLY A 202 15.75 27.91 3.72
C GLY A 202 14.56 27.25 4.47
N GLY A 203 14.80 26.38 5.44
CA GLY A 203 13.72 25.72 6.20
C GLY A 203 13.85 25.91 7.71
#